data_0e61c7bd2905851d11c1d366e4afbd62
#
_entry.id   0e61c7bd2905851d11c1d366e4afbd62
#
_cell.length_a   1.000
_cell.length_b   1.000
_cell.length_c   1.000
_cell.angle_alpha   90.00
_cell.angle_beta   90.00
_cell.angle_gamma   90.00
#
_symmetry.space_group_name_H-M   'P 1'
#
loop_
_entity.id
_entity.type
_entity.pdbx_description
1 polymer ?
#
loop_
_entity_poly.entity_id
_entity_poly.type
_entity_poly.pdbx_seq_one_letter_code
_entity_poly.pdbx_strand_id
1 'polypeptide(L)'
;KHAVAYRALSLLLKRPPGREAYPGDVFYLHSRLLERAANLNEDYGGGSLTALPIIETQAGDVSAYIPTNVISITDGQIFLETELFHSGVRPAVNPGISVSRVGGNAQIKAMKKVSGTLKLEYSQFRELQSFSQFGSDLDKDTKERLAKGERIVEILKQGQNSPVAVEN
;
A
#
# COMPACT_ATOMS: atom_id res chain seq x y z
N LYS A 1 3.19 -3.99 16.55
CA LYS A 1 3.63 -4.68 17.78
C LYS A 1 5.02 -4.22 18.24
N HIS A 2 6.03 -4.16 17.35
CA HIS A 2 7.39 -3.74 17.70
C HIS A 2 7.43 -2.33 18.33
N ALA A 3 6.80 -1.34 17.72
CA ALA A 3 6.73 0.02 18.25
C ALA A 3 6.06 0.08 19.64
N VAL A 4 4.95 -0.64 19.82
CA VAL A 4 4.23 -0.70 21.12
C VAL A 4 5.10 -1.32 22.21
N ALA A 5 5.78 -2.40 21.91
CA ALA A 5 6.71 -3.05 22.85
C ALA A 5 7.86 -2.11 23.25
N TYR A 6 8.43 -1.41 22.26
CA TYR A 6 9.51 -0.45 22.51
C TYR A 6 9.06 0.75 23.36
N ARG A 7 7.84 1.27 23.10
CA ARG A 7 7.23 2.31 23.93
C ARG A 7 7.05 1.84 25.38
N ALA A 8 6.48 0.65 25.58
CA ALA A 8 6.27 0.09 26.91
C ALA A 8 7.60 -0.07 27.67
N LEU A 9 8.61 -0.66 27.02
CA LEU A 9 9.95 -0.80 27.61
C LEU A 9 10.56 0.56 27.97
N SER A 10 10.46 1.54 27.07
CA SER A 10 11.01 2.88 27.29
C SER A 10 10.36 3.59 28.47
N LEU A 11 9.03 3.43 28.63
CA LEU A 11 8.30 3.98 29.77
C LEU A 11 8.70 3.29 31.09
N LEU A 12 8.87 1.98 31.10
CA LEU A 12 9.37 1.23 32.27
C LEU A 12 10.77 1.69 32.69
N LEU A 13 11.62 2.00 31.72
CA LEU A 13 12.96 2.54 31.96
C LEU A 13 12.96 4.05 32.27
N LYS A 14 11.78 4.66 32.45
CA LYS A 14 11.60 6.08 32.76
C LYS A 14 12.24 7.02 31.74
N ARG A 15 12.35 6.60 30.48
CA ARG A 15 12.80 7.47 29.39
C ARG A 15 11.70 8.51 29.09
N PRO A 16 12.07 9.78 28.85
CA PRO A 16 11.07 10.82 28.59
C PRO A 16 10.25 10.49 27.32
N PRO A 17 8.91 10.53 27.41
CA PRO A 17 8.04 10.29 26.27
C PRO A 17 8.02 11.50 25.34
N GLY A 18 8.00 11.22 24.03
CA GLY A 18 7.76 12.20 22.96
C GLY A 18 6.35 12.09 22.39
N ARG A 19 6.21 12.31 21.10
CA ARG A 19 4.94 12.26 20.37
C ARG A 19 4.26 10.89 20.54
N GLU A 20 2.97 10.90 20.88
CA GLU A 20 2.16 9.70 21.16
C GLU A 20 2.79 8.77 22.23
N ALA A 21 3.52 9.37 23.16
CA ALA A 21 4.27 8.68 24.22
C ALA A 21 5.38 7.73 23.72
N TYR A 22 5.76 7.80 22.47
CA TYR A 22 6.92 7.09 21.94
C TYR A 22 8.23 7.80 22.36
N PRO A 23 9.31 7.04 22.59
CA PRO A 23 10.62 7.66 22.84
C PRO A 23 11.11 8.37 21.58
N GLY A 24 11.94 9.41 21.75
CA GLY A 24 12.41 10.24 20.63
C GLY A 24 13.21 9.50 19.55
N ASP A 25 13.74 8.31 19.86
CA ASP A 25 14.52 7.48 18.95
C ASP A 25 13.72 6.38 18.24
N VAL A 26 12.37 6.39 18.30
CA VAL A 26 11.55 5.36 17.65
C VAL A 26 11.71 5.35 16.13
N PHE A 27 11.91 6.51 15.51
CA PHE A 27 12.23 6.58 14.09
C PHE A 27 13.53 5.83 13.78
N TYR A 28 14.58 6.10 14.54
CA TYR A 28 15.86 5.42 14.39
C TYR A 28 15.78 3.92 14.64
N LEU A 29 14.95 3.49 15.60
CA LEU A 29 14.67 2.07 15.82
C LEU A 29 14.17 1.37 14.55
N HIS A 30 13.20 1.97 13.87
CA HIS A 30 12.62 1.40 12.65
C HIS A 30 13.54 1.55 11.44
N SER A 31 14.18 2.70 11.25
CA SER A 31 15.06 2.92 10.09
C SER A 31 16.23 1.94 10.09
N ARG A 32 16.95 1.80 11.21
CA ARG A 32 18.07 0.84 11.29
C ARG A 32 17.67 -0.62 11.11
N LEU A 33 16.42 -0.98 11.44
CA LEU A 33 15.91 -2.32 11.21
C LEU A 33 15.57 -2.53 9.73
N LEU A 34 14.87 -1.57 9.12
CA LEU A 34 14.39 -1.68 7.74
C LEU A 34 15.49 -1.46 6.70
N GLU A 35 16.52 -0.68 7.02
CA GLU A 35 17.69 -0.49 6.15
C GLU A 35 18.58 -1.73 6.02
N ARG A 36 18.27 -2.80 6.74
CA ARG A 36 18.87 -4.14 6.46
C ARG A 36 18.37 -4.70 5.13
N ALA A 37 17.21 -4.27 4.65
CA ALA A 37 16.76 -4.59 3.30
C ALA A 37 17.67 -3.87 2.28
N ALA A 38 18.29 -4.66 1.42
CA ALA A 38 19.28 -4.16 0.48
C ALA A 38 19.37 -5.07 -0.75
N ASN A 39 19.86 -4.52 -1.84
CA ASN A 39 20.30 -5.27 -2.99
C ASN A 39 21.83 -5.13 -3.06
N LEU A 40 22.52 -6.23 -2.83
CA LEU A 40 23.99 -6.27 -2.79
C LEU A 40 24.54 -6.32 -4.20
N ASN A 41 25.66 -5.62 -4.42
CA ASN A 41 26.43 -5.76 -5.63
C ASN A 41 27.25 -7.07 -5.63
N GLU A 42 27.87 -7.40 -6.77
CA GLU A 42 28.61 -8.64 -6.93
C GLU A 42 29.85 -8.73 -6.03
N ASP A 43 30.47 -7.59 -5.68
CA ASP A 43 31.64 -7.55 -4.78
C ASP A 43 31.32 -8.07 -3.38
N TYR A 44 30.03 -8.03 -2.98
CA TYR A 44 29.52 -8.56 -1.71
C TYR A 44 28.73 -9.86 -1.89
N GLY A 45 28.89 -10.55 -3.00
CA GLY A 45 28.24 -11.83 -3.28
C GLY A 45 26.86 -11.74 -3.92
N GLY A 46 26.41 -10.55 -4.27
CA GLY A 46 25.09 -10.32 -4.88
C GLY A 46 23.91 -10.66 -3.97
N GLY A 47 22.72 -10.76 -4.57
CA GLY A 47 21.49 -11.10 -3.86
C GLY A 47 20.76 -9.91 -3.26
N SER A 48 19.53 -10.16 -2.79
CA SER A 48 18.68 -9.11 -2.24
C SER A 48 17.90 -9.57 -1.01
N LEU A 49 17.62 -8.64 -0.12
CA LEU A 49 16.74 -8.81 1.03
C LEU A 49 15.60 -7.80 0.92
N THR A 50 14.37 -8.28 0.83
CA THR A 50 13.16 -7.44 0.83
C THR A 50 12.48 -7.48 2.17
N ALA A 51 12.20 -6.32 2.76
CA ALA A 51 11.41 -6.18 3.98
C ALA A 51 9.98 -5.74 3.63
N LEU A 52 9.00 -6.43 4.21
CA LEU A 52 7.58 -6.09 4.11
C LEU A 52 7.02 -5.79 5.52
N PRO A 53 7.26 -4.59 6.06
CA PRO A 53 6.71 -4.22 7.35
C PRO A 53 5.18 -4.06 7.27
N ILE A 54 4.46 -4.67 8.21
CA ILE A 54 3.01 -4.57 8.30
C ILE A 54 2.67 -3.57 9.41
N ILE A 55 1.96 -2.53 9.03
CA ILE A 55 1.53 -1.47 9.94
C ILE A 55 0.01 -1.50 10.06
N GLU A 56 -0.48 -1.66 11.29
CA GLU A 56 -1.89 -1.53 11.61
C GLU A 56 -2.23 -0.05 11.81
N THR A 57 -3.25 0.42 11.10
CA THR A 57 -3.79 1.77 11.27
C THR A 57 -5.08 1.73 12.07
N GLN A 58 -5.36 2.78 12.82
CA GLN A 58 -6.64 2.97 13.50
C GLN A 58 -7.59 3.73 12.56
N ALA A 59 -8.72 3.13 12.23
CA ALA A 59 -9.73 3.72 11.33
C ALA A 59 -9.15 4.23 9.99
N GLY A 60 -8.11 3.58 9.46
CA GLY A 60 -7.47 3.98 8.21
C GLY A 60 -6.57 5.23 8.32
N ASP A 61 -6.31 5.74 9.52
CA ASP A 61 -5.47 6.94 9.72
C ASP A 61 -3.99 6.61 9.45
N VAL A 62 -3.54 6.99 8.27
CA VAL A 62 -2.14 6.85 7.82
C VAL A 62 -1.28 8.06 8.22
N SER A 63 -1.88 9.12 8.77
CA SER A 63 -1.19 10.32 9.24
C SER A 63 -0.64 10.21 10.67
N ALA A 64 -0.97 9.13 11.38
CA ALA A 64 -0.45 8.83 12.70
C ALA A 64 1.08 8.68 12.70
N TYR A 65 1.69 8.77 13.87
CA TYR A 65 3.14 8.87 14.00
C TYR A 65 3.91 7.67 13.44
N ILE A 66 3.51 6.46 13.80
CA ILE A 66 4.22 5.25 13.31
C ILE A 66 4.00 5.01 11.82
N PRO A 67 2.78 5.08 11.26
CA PRO A 67 2.59 4.97 9.82
C PRO A 67 3.43 5.97 9.02
N THR A 68 3.43 7.25 9.38
CA THR A 68 4.21 8.28 8.67
C THR A 68 5.71 8.02 8.72
N ASN A 69 6.23 7.57 9.86
CA ASN A 69 7.65 7.21 9.99
C ASN A 69 8.01 6.05 9.04
N VAL A 70 7.20 4.99 9.01
CA VAL A 70 7.48 3.82 8.18
C VAL A 70 7.34 4.14 6.69
N ILE A 71 6.36 4.94 6.29
CA ILE A 71 6.21 5.41 4.90
C ILE A 71 7.45 6.19 4.44
N SER A 72 8.04 7.00 5.32
CA SER A 72 9.24 7.78 4.98
C SER A 72 10.51 6.93 4.87
N ILE A 73 10.59 5.81 5.57
CA ILE A 73 11.73 4.89 5.55
C ILE A 73 11.66 3.94 4.33
N THR A 74 10.47 3.49 3.97
CA THR A 74 10.27 2.48 2.93
C THR A 74 10.19 3.08 1.52
N ASP A 75 10.35 2.24 0.48
CA ASP A 75 10.30 2.65 -0.93
C ASP A 75 8.87 2.74 -1.49
N GLY A 76 7.90 2.63 -0.65
CA GLY A 76 6.50 2.71 -1.03
C GLY A 76 5.59 2.04 -0.01
N GLN A 77 4.32 2.02 -0.29
CA GLN A 77 3.30 1.43 0.56
C GLN A 77 2.17 0.80 -0.24
N ILE A 78 1.61 -0.25 0.30
CA ILE A 78 0.40 -0.91 -0.21
C ILE A 78 -0.70 -0.65 0.81
N PHE A 79 -1.74 0.09 0.42
CA PHE A 79 -2.90 0.36 1.26
C PHE A 79 -3.95 -0.72 1.09
N LEU A 80 -4.33 -1.34 2.21
CA LEU A 80 -5.46 -2.26 2.31
C LEU A 80 -6.64 -1.52 2.96
N GLU A 81 -7.79 -1.53 2.30
CA GLU A 81 -9.00 -0.85 2.77
C GLU A 81 -10.07 -1.84 3.22
N THR A 82 -10.63 -1.57 4.39
CA THR A 82 -11.71 -2.39 4.97
C THR A 82 -12.96 -2.39 4.08
N GLU A 83 -13.30 -1.25 3.48
CA GLU A 83 -14.45 -1.12 2.58
C GLU A 83 -14.31 -2.00 1.33
N LEU A 84 -13.12 -2.03 0.71
CA LEU A 84 -12.84 -2.92 -0.41
C LEU A 84 -12.97 -4.38 -0.01
N PHE A 85 -12.47 -4.74 1.18
CA PHE A 85 -12.59 -6.10 1.68
C PHE A 85 -14.04 -6.52 1.87
N HIS A 86 -14.87 -5.67 2.48
CA HIS A 86 -16.29 -5.95 2.71
C HIS A 86 -17.11 -5.96 1.43
N SER A 87 -16.72 -5.19 0.41
CA SER A 87 -17.35 -5.23 -0.92
C SER A 87 -16.93 -6.43 -1.78
N GLY A 88 -16.10 -7.34 -1.24
CA GLY A 88 -15.67 -8.55 -1.94
C GLY A 88 -14.46 -8.35 -2.87
N VAL A 89 -13.83 -7.18 -2.86
CA VAL A 89 -12.58 -6.95 -3.60
C VAL A 89 -11.43 -7.55 -2.80
N ARG A 90 -10.84 -8.62 -3.31
CA ARG A 90 -9.73 -9.34 -2.69
C ARG A 90 -8.66 -9.67 -3.73
N PRO A 91 -7.39 -9.26 -3.47
CA PRO A 91 -6.89 -8.52 -2.32
C PRO A 91 -7.52 -7.11 -2.23
N ALA A 92 -7.71 -6.62 -1.00
CA ALA A 92 -8.36 -5.33 -0.72
C ALA A 92 -7.40 -4.14 -0.91
N VAL A 93 -6.59 -4.18 -1.95
CA VAL A 93 -5.58 -3.18 -2.28
C VAL A 93 -6.23 -1.99 -2.97
N ASN A 94 -5.97 -0.78 -2.49
CA ASN A 94 -6.32 0.43 -3.21
C ASN A 94 -5.14 0.86 -4.11
N PRO A 95 -5.19 0.62 -5.42
CA PRO A 95 -4.11 0.99 -6.33
C PRO A 95 -3.98 2.50 -6.55
N GLY A 96 -5.04 3.26 -6.27
CA GLY A 96 -5.05 4.71 -6.42
C GLY A 96 -4.05 5.41 -5.50
N ILE A 97 -4.02 5.02 -4.23
CA ILE A 97 -3.17 5.61 -3.19
C ILE A 97 -1.93 4.79 -2.84
N SER A 98 -1.85 3.55 -3.34
CA SER A 98 -0.65 2.72 -3.19
C SER A 98 0.46 3.21 -4.13
N VAL A 99 1.69 3.26 -3.61
CA VAL A 99 2.85 3.80 -4.33
C VAL A 99 4.01 2.84 -4.21
N SER A 100 4.76 2.66 -5.31
CA SER A 100 6.07 2.03 -5.29
C SER A 100 7.06 2.93 -6.04
N ARG A 101 8.11 3.39 -5.36
CA ARG A 101 9.14 4.26 -5.97
C ARG A 101 10.07 3.49 -6.90
N VAL A 102 10.26 2.20 -6.64
CA VAL A 102 11.22 1.35 -7.37
C VAL A 102 10.55 0.23 -8.19
N GLY A 103 9.29 -0.11 -7.90
CA GLY A 103 8.59 -1.25 -8.50
C GLY A 103 8.48 -1.19 -10.02
N GLY A 104 8.43 0.01 -10.61
CA GLY A 104 8.43 0.19 -12.05
C GLY A 104 9.67 -0.38 -12.76
N ASN A 105 10.79 -0.47 -12.07
CA ASN A 105 12.02 -1.06 -12.63
C ASN A 105 11.99 -2.59 -12.66
N ALA A 106 11.19 -3.21 -11.79
CA ALA A 106 11.01 -4.65 -11.74
C ALA A 106 9.97 -5.17 -12.74
N GLN A 107 9.12 -4.29 -13.28
CA GLN A 107 8.06 -4.67 -14.21
C GLN A 107 8.61 -5.03 -15.59
N ILE A 108 8.07 -6.10 -16.18
CA ILE A 108 8.28 -6.40 -17.61
C ILE A 108 7.66 -5.28 -18.47
N LYS A 109 8.13 -5.13 -19.70
CA LYS A 109 7.69 -4.03 -20.59
C LYS A 109 6.17 -4.01 -20.82
N ALA A 110 5.54 -5.17 -20.96
CA ALA A 110 4.09 -5.30 -21.13
C ALA A 110 3.34 -4.76 -19.88
N MET A 111 3.71 -5.21 -18.70
CA MET A 111 3.13 -4.78 -17.43
C MET A 111 3.30 -3.27 -17.24
N LYS A 112 4.48 -2.73 -17.51
CA LYS A 112 4.75 -1.29 -17.39
C LYS A 112 3.85 -0.44 -18.30
N LYS A 113 3.57 -0.93 -19.51
CA LYS A 113 2.67 -0.26 -20.46
C LYS A 113 1.21 -0.26 -20.00
N VAL A 114 0.75 -1.38 -19.44
CA VAL A 114 -0.65 -1.57 -19.03
C VAL A 114 -0.93 -0.90 -17.67
N SER A 115 -0.03 -1.05 -16.70
CA SER A 115 -0.27 -0.62 -15.31
C SER A 115 -0.49 0.89 -15.17
N GLY A 116 0.19 1.71 -15.98
CA GLY A 116 0.03 3.17 -15.94
C GLY A 116 -1.39 3.61 -16.32
N THR A 117 -1.91 3.06 -17.40
CA THR A 117 -3.28 3.34 -17.88
C THR A 117 -4.32 2.78 -16.92
N LEU A 118 -4.12 1.56 -16.44
CA LEU A 118 -5.04 0.88 -15.55
C LEU A 118 -5.21 1.64 -14.22
N LYS A 119 -4.13 2.16 -13.65
CA LYS A 119 -4.19 2.97 -12.42
C LYS A 119 -5.05 4.22 -12.61
N LEU A 120 -4.90 4.93 -13.72
CA LEU A 120 -5.69 6.12 -14.04
C LEU A 120 -7.17 5.77 -14.20
N GLU A 121 -7.48 4.75 -15.00
CA GLU A 121 -8.85 4.28 -15.25
C GLU A 121 -9.54 3.81 -13.97
N TYR A 122 -8.83 3.10 -13.12
CA TYR A 122 -9.35 2.69 -11.81
C TYR A 122 -9.66 3.88 -10.91
N SER A 123 -8.79 4.89 -10.86
CA SER A 123 -9.01 6.09 -10.05
C SER A 123 -10.24 6.86 -10.53
N GLN A 124 -10.38 7.03 -11.87
CA GLN A 124 -11.57 7.65 -12.47
C GLN A 124 -12.86 6.86 -12.18
N PHE A 125 -12.78 5.52 -12.26
CA PHE A 125 -13.92 4.67 -11.91
C PHE A 125 -14.36 4.86 -10.46
N ARG A 126 -13.43 4.87 -9.52
CA ARG A 126 -13.73 5.08 -8.08
C ARG A 126 -14.39 6.43 -7.82
N GLU A 127 -13.94 7.46 -8.48
CA GLU A 127 -14.55 8.79 -8.41
C GLU A 127 -15.97 8.78 -8.96
N LEU A 128 -16.17 8.26 -10.18
CA LEU A 128 -17.49 8.15 -10.80
C LEU A 128 -18.46 7.27 -10.00
N GLN A 129 -17.97 6.17 -9.40
CA GLN A 129 -18.77 5.28 -8.59
C GLN A 129 -19.36 6.00 -7.37
N SER A 130 -18.60 6.89 -6.73
CA SER A 130 -19.09 7.68 -5.60
C SER A 130 -20.20 8.66 -6.02
N PHE A 131 -20.11 9.26 -7.21
CA PHE A 131 -21.13 10.15 -7.76
C PHE A 131 -22.37 9.41 -8.26
N SER A 132 -22.20 8.22 -8.84
CA SER A 132 -23.31 7.43 -9.41
C SER A 132 -24.36 7.02 -8.37
N GLN A 133 -23.99 6.95 -7.11
CA GLN A 133 -24.92 6.67 -6.01
C GLN A 133 -25.93 7.81 -5.77
N PHE A 134 -25.65 9.01 -6.25
CA PHE A 134 -26.47 10.21 -6.03
C PHE A 134 -27.26 10.70 -7.27
N GLY A 135 -27.04 10.10 -8.45
CA GLY A 135 -27.65 10.57 -9.70
C GLY A 135 -28.33 9.46 -10.51
N SER A 136 -29.61 9.68 -10.86
CA SER A 136 -30.39 8.72 -11.67
C SER A 136 -30.15 8.80 -13.17
N ASP A 137 -29.64 9.91 -13.71
CA ASP A 137 -29.43 10.13 -15.15
C ASP A 137 -27.95 10.33 -15.48
N LEU A 138 -27.24 9.21 -15.61
CA LEU A 138 -25.89 9.21 -16.11
C LEU A 138 -25.90 9.20 -17.65
N ASP A 139 -25.03 10.00 -18.26
CA ASP A 139 -24.80 9.99 -19.70
C ASP A 139 -24.21 8.66 -20.17
N LYS A 140 -24.20 8.45 -21.47
CA LYS A 140 -23.73 7.20 -22.08
C LYS A 140 -22.24 6.96 -21.81
N ASP A 141 -21.41 8.00 -21.90
CA ASP A 141 -19.96 7.90 -21.70
C ASP A 141 -19.62 7.53 -20.26
N THR A 142 -20.32 8.11 -19.29
CA THR A 142 -20.16 7.78 -17.86
C THR A 142 -20.56 6.33 -17.59
N LYS A 143 -21.64 5.84 -18.17
CA LYS A 143 -22.07 4.44 -18.06
C LYS A 143 -21.01 3.48 -18.64
N GLU A 144 -20.44 3.79 -19.78
CA GLU A 144 -19.38 2.98 -20.39
C GLU A 144 -18.10 2.94 -19.53
N ARG A 145 -17.70 4.06 -18.93
CA ARG A 145 -16.55 4.15 -18.01
C ARG A 145 -16.79 3.35 -16.74
N LEU A 146 -17.99 3.42 -16.17
CA LEU A 146 -18.37 2.61 -15.01
C LEU A 146 -18.31 1.11 -15.33
N ALA A 147 -18.91 0.68 -16.42
CA ALA A 147 -18.88 -0.72 -16.85
C ALA A 147 -17.44 -1.22 -17.14
N LYS A 148 -16.58 -0.36 -17.68
CA LYS A 148 -15.14 -0.69 -17.85
C LYS A 148 -14.44 -0.83 -16.51
N GLY A 149 -14.69 0.08 -15.59
CA GLY A 149 -14.08 0.05 -14.25
C GLY A 149 -14.49 -1.17 -13.44
N GLU A 150 -15.75 -1.58 -13.50
CA GLU A 150 -16.24 -2.82 -12.87
C GLU A 150 -15.49 -4.06 -13.39
N ARG A 151 -15.26 -4.13 -14.70
CA ARG A 151 -14.48 -5.22 -15.30
C ARG A 151 -13.02 -5.20 -14.84
N ILE A 152 -12.41 -4.01 -14.72
CA ILE A 152 -11.05 -3.86 -14.19
C ILE A 152 -10.98 -4.40 -12.76
N VAL A 153 -11.94 -4.04 -11.91
CA VAL A 153 -12.02 -4.54 -10.53
C VAL A 153 -12.11 -6.06 -10.50
N GLU A 154 -12.94 -6.65 -11.37
CA GLU A 154 -13.13 -8.09 -11.42
C GLU A 154 -11.86 -8.84 -11.86
N ILE A 155 -11.13 -8.31 -12.85
CA ILE A 155 -9.85 -8.88 -13.33
C ILE A 155 -8.78 -8.82 -12.24
N LEU A 156 -8.79 -7.78 -11.40
CA LEU A 156 -7.80 -7.61 -10.33
C LEU A 156 -8.06 -8.48 -9.10
N LYS A 157 -9.24 -9.11 -9.00
CA LYS A 157 -9.53 -10.04 -7.90
C LYS A 157 -8.73 -11.33 -8.06
N GLN A 158 -8.18 -11.81 -6.97
CA GLN A 158 -7.41 -13.05 -6.93
C GLN A 158 -7.79 -13.88 -5.70
N GLY A 159 -7.80 -15.19 -5.86
CA GLY A 159 -7.94 -16.10 -4.72
C GLY A 159 -6.71 -16.06 -3.81
N GLN A 160 -6.91 -16.26 -2.52
CA GLN A 160 -5.82 -16.20 -1.52
C GLN A 160 -4.65 -17.15 -1.86
N ASN A 161 -4.96 -18.33 -2.41
CA ASN A 161 -3.98 -19.36 -2.73
C ASN A 161 -3.86 -19.61 -4.26
N SER A 162 -4.34 -18.68 -5.07
CA SER A 162 -4.37 -18.80 -6.53
C SER A 162 -3.89 -17.50 -7.17
N PRO A 163 -2.59 -17.17 -7.01
CA PRO A 163 -2.03 -15.96 -7.64
C PRO A 163 -2.07 -16.11 -9.16
N VAL A 164 -2.40 -15.02 -9.83
CA VAL A 164 -2.38 -14.95 -11.30
C VAL A 164 -0.95 -14.69 -11.76
N ALA A 165 -0.48 -15.48 -12.71
CA ALA A 165 0.85 -15.26 -13.30
C ALA A 165 0.87 -13.95 -14.10
N VAL A 166 2.07 -13.34 -14.21
CA VAL A 166 2.24 -12.02 -14.85
C VAL A 166 1.92 -12.01 -16.35
N GLU A 167 1.92 -13.17 -16.97
CA GLU A 167 1.61 -13.36 -18.41
C GLU A 167 0.08 -13.40 -18.68
N ASN A 168 -0.74 -13.59 -17.63
CA ASN A 168 -2.19 -13.72 -17.70
C ASN A 168 -2.87 -12.45 -17.23
#